data_79dd5ddce8589c9c3e3b1905e41f057e
#
_entry.id   79dd5ddce8589c9c3e3b1905e41f057e
#
_cell.length_a   1.000
_cell.length_b   1.000
_cell.length_c   1.000
_cell.angle_alpha   90.00
_cell.angle_beta   90.00
_cell.angle_gamma   90.00
#
_symmetry.space_group_name_H-M   'P 1'
#
loop_
_entity.id
_entity.type
_entity.pdbx_description
1 polymer ?
#
loop_
_entity_poly.entity_id
_entity_poly.type
_entity_poly.pdbx_seq_one_letter_code
_entity_poly.pdbx_strand_id
1 'polypeptide(L)'
;MLKYTVYNRTLIPTIFKSLQEDYFHLINYVQLWDVSVQKVIEIKGKNSLNLIKFLFCRNFNKVSPGKAYYAPIVNFEGGLLNDPVVFCIQEDTFLISIADSDLFNWISAINEVKEFKNKVIMTEISTIAVQGPKSASLLSKIFNEDIKNLKFFNFKNISFNNDNIFISKTGFSKQS
;
A
#
# COMPACT_ATOMS: atom_id res chain seq x y z
N MET A 1 -2.61 18.08 23.70
CA MET A 1 -1.34 18.46 23.04
C MET A 1 -1.08 17.44 21.94
N LEU A 2 -1.01 17.87 20.68
CA LEU A 2 -0.67 17.00 19.55
C LEU A 2 0.72 16.40 19.80
N LYS A 3 0.82 15.07 19.64
CA LYS A 3 2.10 14.35 19.69
C LYS A 3 2.50 13.94 18.28
N TYR A 4 3.79 13.97 18.00
CA TYR A 4 4.35 13.63 16.70
C TYR A 4 5.38 12.51 16.86
N THR A 5 5.55 11.74 15.81
CA THR A 5 6.65 10.79 15.62
C THR A 5 7.29 11.00 14.25
N VAL A 6 8.45 10.40 14.04
CA VAL A 6 9.10 10.35 12.73
C VAL A 6 8.82 8.98 12.12
N TYR A 7 8.32 8.99 10.89
CA TYR A 7 8.13 7.79 10.09
C TYR A 7 8.54 8.10 8.65
N ASN A 8 9.39 7.29 8.07
CA ASN A 8 9.93 7.47 6.72
C ASN A 8 10.46 8.91 6.47
N ARG A 9 11.26 9.42 7.44
CA ARG A 9 11.86 10.78 7.44
C ARG A 9 10.85 11.92 7.43
N THR A 10 9.61 11.66 7.84
CA THR A 10 8.53 12.65 7.87
C THR A 10 7.91 12.71 9.27
N LEU A 11 7.60 13.92 9.74
CA LEU A 11 6.86 14.12 10.99
C LEU A 11 5.38 13.82 10.76
N ILE A 12 4.83 12.89 11.54
CA ILE A 12 3.41 12.56 11.51
C ILE A 12 2.77 12.70 12.89
N PRO A 13 1.52 13.17 12.98
CA PRO A 13 0.80 13.22 14.25
C PRO A 13 0.39 11.81 14.68
N THR A 14 0.48 11.53 15.98
CA THR A 14 0.15 10.22 16.55
C THR A 14 -1.08 10.23 17.45
N ILE A 15 -1.43 11.38 18.00
CA ILE A 15 -2.57 11.54 18.90
C ILE A 15 -3.22 12.88 18.60
N PHE A 16 -4.54 12.87 18.39
CA PHE A 16 -5.33 14.09 18.11
C PHE A 16 -6.04 14.59 19.36
N LYS A 17 -6.74 13.74 20.10
CA LYS A 17 -7.40 14.07 21.36
C LYS A 17 -6.75 13.34 22.53
N SER A 18 -7.07 12.05 22.65
CA SER A 18 -6.45 11.12 23.60
C SER A 18 -6.41 9.73 22.96
N LEU A 19 -5.51 8.87 23.47
CA LEU A 19 -5.46 7.48 22.98
C LEU A 19 -6.80 6.76 23.11
N GLN A 20 -7.52 6.99 24.20
CA GLN A 20 -8.78 6.35 24.48
C GLN A 20 -9.89 6.86 23.56
N GLU A 21 -10.02 8.19 23.39
CA GLU A 21 -11.03 8.78 22.51
C GLU A 21 -10.78 8.42 21.04
N ASP A 22 -9.53 8.50 20.59
CA ASP A 22 -9.15 8.15 19.24
C ASP A 22 -9.40 6.66 18.96
N TYR A 23 -9.07 5.77 19.91
CA TYR A 23 -9.36 4.34 19.80
C TYR A 23 -10.87 4.04 19.75
N PHE A 24 -11.67 4.61 20.66
CA PHE A 24 -13.12 4.41 20.64
C PHE A 24 -13.76 4.97 19.37
N HIS A 25 -13.24 6.06 18.83
CA HIS A 25 -13.71 6.57 17.55
C HIS A 25 -13.40 5.60 16.40
N LEU A 26 -12.19 5.04 16.37
CA LEU A 26 -11.77 4.07 15.36
C LEU A 26 -12.70 2.83 15.32
N ILE A 27 -12.99 2.23 16.47
CA ILE A 27 -13.75 0.98 16.53
C ILE A 27 -15.27 1.15 16.35
N ASN A 28 -15.79 2.38 16.44
CA ASN A 28 -17.23 2.66 16.33
C ASN A 28 -17.62 3.46 15.07
N TYR A 29 -16.67 4.18 14.47
CA TYR A 29 -16.95 5.14 13.39
C TYR A 29 -16.00 4.98 12.21
N VAL A 30 -15.40 6.11 11.79
CA VAL A 30 -14.43 6.20 10.70
C VAL A 30 -13.35 7.19 11.07
N GLN A 31 -12.12 6.86 10.78
CA GLN A 31 -10.97 7.77 10.85
C GLN A 31 -10.28 7.88 9.50
N LEU A 32 -9.75 9.05 9.21
CA LEU A 32 -8.83 9.30 8.10
C LEU A 32 -7.42 9.38 8.66
N TRP A 33 -6.53 8.55 8.11
CA TRP A 33 -5.12 8.55 8.45
C TRP A 33 -4.33 9.00 7.23
N ASP A 34 -3.61 10.10 7.35
CA ASP A 34 -2.62 10.47 6.35
C ASP A 34 -1.43 9.52 6.46
N VAL A 35 -1.37 8.58 5.53
CA VAL A 35 -0.28 7.62 5.39
C VAL A 35 0.54 7.86 4.12
N SER A 36 0.55 9.09 3.62
CA SER A 36 1.34 9.50 2.45
C SER A 36 2.86 9.32 2.64
N VAL A 37 3.28 9.18 3.89
CA VAL A 37 4.64 8.80 4.28
C VAL A 37 5.00 7.36 3.84
N GLN A 38 4.01 6.48 3.64
CA GLN A 38 4.19 5.17 3.00
C GLN A 38 4.33 5.37 1.50
N LYS A 39 5.56 5.39 1.02
CA LYS A 39 5.85 5.61 -0.39
C LYS A 39 5.40 4.42 -1.24
N VAL A 40 5.17 4.70 -2.52
CA VAL A 40 4.78 3.68 -3.49
C VAL A 40 5.82 3.59 -4.59
N ILE A 41 6.34 2.37 -4.81
CA ILE A 41 7.28 2.07 -5.89
C ILE A 41 6.51 1.44 -7.04
N GLU A 42 6.73 1.91 -8.28
CA GLU A 42 6.26 1.23 -9.48
C GLU A 42 7.40 0.39 -10.08
N ILE A 43 7.09 -0.86 -10.41
CA ILE A 43 7.93 -1.74 -11.23
C ILE A 43 7.17 -2.05 -12.51
N LYS A 44 7.74 -1.68 -13.67
CA LYS A 44 7.10 -1.89 -14.97
C LYS A 44 8.08 -2.45 -15.99
N GLY A 45 7.67 -3.52 -16.68
CA GLY A 45 8.44 -4.14 -17.74
C GLY A 45 8.15 -5.63 -17.89
N LYS A 46 8.56 -6.19 -19.01
CA LYS A 46 8.30 -7.60 -19.36
C LYS A 46 8.88 -8.63 -18.35
N ASN A 47 9.86 -8.22 -17.55
CA ASN A 47 10.48 -9.06 -16.51
C ASN A 47 10.04 -8.65 -15.09
N SER A 48 9.01 -7.79 -14.95
CA SER A 48 8.57 -7.30 -13.65
C SER A 48 8.11 -8.43 -12.73
N LEU A 49 7.34 -9.38 -13.24
CA LEU A 49 6.92 -10.55 -12.46
C LEU A 49 8.11 -11.41 -12.02
N ASN A 50 9.14 -11.54 -12.85
CA ASN A 50 10.36 -12.30 -12.48
C ASN A 50 11.12 -11.59 -11.36
N LEU A 51 11.23 -10.25 -11.42
CA LEU A 51 11.80 -9.45 -10.34
C LEU A 51 10.99 -9.58 -9.05
N ILE A 52 9.65 -9.49 -9.11
CA ILE A 52 8.76 -9.70 -7.97
C ILE A 52 8.97 -11.10 -7.34
N LYS A 53 9.02 -12.14 -8.15
CA LYS A 53 9.27 -13.50 -7.66
C LYS A 53 10.64 -13.68 -7.02
N PHE A 54 11.64 -12.94 -7.49
CA PHE A 54 12.99 -12.97 -6.95
C PHE A 54 13.09 -12.24 -5.60
N LEU A 55 12.41 -11.09 -5.46
CA LEU A 55 12.53 -10.21 -4.31
C LEU A 55 11.73 -10.67 -3.10
N PHE A 56 10.52 -11.22 -3.30
CA PHE A 56 9.55 -11.38 -2.21
C PHE A 56 9.41 -12.83 -1.76
N CYS A 57 9.30 -13.03 -0.45
CA CYS A 57 9.13 -14.35 0.19
C CYS A 57 7.69 -14.90 0.03
N ARG A 58 7.01 -14.54 -1.03
CA ARG A 58 5.67 -15.03 -1.34
C ARG A 58 5.64 -15.74 -2.69
N ASN A 59 4.80 -16.76 -2.81
CA ASN A 59 4.58 -17.42 -4.09
C ASN A 59 3.70 -16.56 -5.01
N PHE A 60 4.28 -16.02 -6.07
CA PHE A 60 3.62 -15.20 -7.10
C PHE A 60 3.32 -15.99 -8.39
N ASN A 61 3.24 -17.32 -8.35
CA ASN A 61 2.89 -18.12 -9.54
C ASN A 61 1.43 -17.94 -10.00
N LYS A 62 0.56 -17.51 -9.08
CA LYS A 62 -0.85 -17.24 -9.35
C LYS A 62 -1.18 -15.77 -9.04
N VAL A 63 -0.46 -14.85 -9.68
CA VAL A 63 -0.74 -13.42 -9.59
C VAL A 63 -1.74 -13.02 -10.67
N SER A 64 -2.61 -12.07 -10.36
CA SER A 64 -3.58 -11.56 -11.34
C SER A 64 -3.87 -10.06 -11.14
N PRO A 65 -4.10 -9.30 -12.21
CA PRO A 65 -4.52 -7.92 -12.14
C PRO A 65 -5.75 -7.72 -11.25
N GLY A 66 -5.83 -6.57 -10.58
CA GLY A 66 -6.91 -6.25 -9.64
C GLY A 66 -6.72 -6.79 -8.22
N LYS A 67 -5.62 -7.51 -7.95
CA LYS A 67 -5.33 -8.10 -6.63
C LYS A 67 -4.10 -7.50 -5.98
N ALA A 68 -4.15 -7.44 -4.66
CA ALA A 68 -3.07 -7.06 -3.78
C ALA A 68 -2.52 -8.27 -3.02
N TYR A 69 -1.27 -8.17 -2.57
CA TYR A 69 -0.58 -9.27 -1.89
C TYR A 69 0.30 -8.68 -0.78
N TYR A 70 0.06 -9.10 0.46
CA TYR A 70 1.03 -8.86 1.52
C TYR A 70 2.25 -9.74 1.26
N ALA A 71 3.43 -9.13 1.13
CA ALA A 71 4.61 -9.81 0.64
C ALA A 71 5.89 -9.31 1.33
N PRO A 72 6.29 -9.94 2.44
CA PRO A 72 7.57 -9.63 3.09
C PRO A 72 8.75 -9.79 2.15
N ILE A 73 9.73 -8.90 2.30
CA ILE A 73 11.01 -8.94 1.60
C ILE A 73 12.14 -9.01 2.61
N VAL A 74 13.10 -9.87 2.35
CA VAL A 74 14.23 -10.13 3.23
C VAL A 74 15.56 -9.90 2.51
N ASN A 75 16.62 -9.68 3.27
CA ASN A 75 17.99 -9.71 2.75
C ASN A 75 18.47 -11.16 2.53
N PHE A 76 19.69 -11.33 2.05
CA PHE A 76 20.27 -12.66 1.76
C PHE A 76 20.56 -13.49 3.03
N GLU A 77 20.50 -12.89 4.21
CA GLU A 77 20.68 -13.56 5.50
C GLU A 77 19.33 -13.91 6.17
N GLY A 78 18.19 -13.57 5.51
CA GLY A 78 16.85 -13.80 6.03
C GLY A 78 16.34 -12.67 6.96
N GLY A 79 17.08 -11.59 7.12
CA GLY A 79 16.63 -10.41 7.87
C GLY A 79 15.53 -9.64 7.13
N LEU A 80 14.45 -9.27 7.83
CA LEU A 80 13.34 -8.52 7.24
C LEU A 80 13.80 -7.11 6.82
N LEU A 81 13.62 -6.77 5.56
CA LEU A 81 13.88 -5.44 5.02
C LEU A 81 12.62 -4.57 5.03
N ASN A 82 11.49 -5.15 4.68
CA ASN A 82 10.18 -4.48 4.62
C ASN A 82 9.06 -5.52 4.53
N ASP A 83 7.83 -5.11 4.84
CA ASP A 83 6.63 -5.94 4.75
C ASP A 83 5.52 -5.27 3.91
N PRO A 84 5.80 -4.95 2.64
CA PRO A 84 4.93 -4.16 1.80
C PRO A 84 3.67 -4.91 1.34
N VAL A 85 2.76 -4.11 0.76
CA VAL A 85 1.67 -4.62 -0.06
C VAL A 85 2.02 -4.42 -1.53
N VAL A 86 2.01 -5.51 -2.28
CA VAL A 86 2.25 -5.55 -3.73
C VAL A 86 0.91 -5.59 -4.45
N PHE A 87 0.65 -4.63 -5.33
CA PHE A 87 -0.55 -4.56 -6.17
C PHE A 87 -0.20 -4.95 -7.60
N CYS A 88 -0.89 -5.95 -8.15
CA CYS A 88 -0.76 -6.31 -9.55
C CYS A 88 -1.72 -5.44 -10.39
N ILE A 89 -1.18 -4.42 -11.03
CA ILE A 89 -1.96 -3.48 -11.86
C ILE A 89 -2.24 -4.11 -13.23
N GLN A 90 -1.20 -4.64 -13.84
CA GLN A 90 -1.22 -5.39 -15.10
C GLN A 90 -0.20 -6.53 -14.99
N GLU A 91 -0.16 -7.42 -15.97
CA GLU A 91 0.79 -8.55 -15.95
C GLU A 91 2.26 -8.11 -15.89
N ASP A 92 2.55 -6.92 -16.41
CA ASP A 92 3.88 -6.32 -16.50
C ASP A 92 4.07 -5.10 -15.57
N THR A 93 3.09 -4.77 -14.72
CA THR A 93 3.10 -3.54 -13.92
C THR A 93 2.62 -3.81 -12.50
N PHE A 94 3.48 -3.48 -11.53
CA PHE A 94 3.23 -3.65 -10.10
C PHE A 94 3.46 -2.34 -9.35
N LEU A 95 2.58 -2.06 -8.38
CA LEU A 95 2.81 -1.02 -7.37
C LEU A 95 3.13 -1.69 -6.03
N ILE A 96 4.09 -1.13 -5.31
CA ILE A 96 4.55 -1.65 -4.02
C ILE A 96 4.42 -0.52 -3.00
N SER A 97 3.45 -0.64 -2.09
CA SER A 97 3.29 0.28 -0.96
C SER A 97 4.19 -0.17 0.17
N ILE A 98 5.23 0.62 0.46
CA ILE A 98 6.30 0.26 1.38
C ILE A 98 6.09 0.87 2.77
N ALA A 99 6.56 0.15 3.80
CA ALA A 99 6.76 0.68 5.14
C ALA A 99 8.06 1.53 5.22
N ASP A 100 8.45 1.96 6.42
CA ASP A 100 9.64 2.79 6.65
C ASP A 100 10.93 2.03 6.34
N SER A 101 11.50 2.27 5.15
CA SER A 101 12.80 1.75 4.75
C SER A 101 13.29 2.32 3.41
N ASP A 102 14.55 2.11 3.08
CA ASP A 102 15.16 2.44 1.78
C ASP A 102 14.96 1.32 0.72
N LEU A 103 13.81 0.65 0.73
CA LEU A 103 13.51 -0.49 -0.14
C LEU A 103 13.64 -0.17 -1.63
N PHE A 104 13.40 1.07 -2.04
CA PHE A 104 13.59 1.51 -3.43
C PHE A 104 15.02 1.25 -3.91
N ASN A 105 16.02 1.57 -3.08
CA ASN A 105 17.42 1.38 -3.45
C ASN A 105 17.77 -0.11 -3.58
N TRP A 106 17.24 -0.96 -2.69
CA TRP A 106 17.40 -2.41 -2.76
C TRP A 106 16.80 -3.00 -4.04
N ILE A 107 15.55 -2.66 -4.35
CA ILE A 107 14.87 -3.13 -5.56
C ILE A 107 15.61 -2.68 -6.83
N SER A 108 16.01 -1.40 -6.88
CA SER A 108 16.73 -0.84 -8.02
C SER A 108 18.08 -1.52 -8.24
N ALA A 109 18.84 -1.74 -7.17
CA ALA A 109 20.13 -2.43 -7.24
C ALA A 109 19.99 -3.87 -7.75
N ILE A 110 19.00 -4.63 -7.21
CA ILE A 110 18.75 -6.01 -7.65
C ILE A 110 18.27 -6.05 -9.10
N ASN A 111 17.38 -5.14 -9.50
CA ASN A 111 16.91 -5.04 -10.89
C ASN A 111 18.06 -4.85 -11.88
N GLU A 112 19.05 -4.02 -11.51
CA GLU A 112 20.23 -3.74 -12.34
C GLU A 112 21.21 -4.90 -12.35
N VAL A 113 21.66 -5.35 -11.17
CA VAL A 113 22.67 -6.40 -11.02
C VAL A 113 22.23 -7.76 -11.61
N LYS A 114 20.92 -8.06 -11.49
CA LYS A 114 20.32 -9.29 -12.06
C LYS A 114 19.82 -9.10 -13.50
N GLU A 115 20.05 -7.95 -14.09
CA GLU A 115 19.70 -7.64 -15.49
C GLU A 115 18.22 -7.87 -15.84
N PHE A 116 17.30 -7.65 -14.88
CA PHE A 116 15.87 -7.73 -15.18
C PHE A 116 15.41 -6.63 -16.13
N LYS A 117 16.12 -5.48 -16.14
CA LYS A 117 15.89 -4.35 -17.06
C LYS A 117 14.46 -3.81 -17.04
N ASN A 118 13.83 -3.81 -15.86
CA ASN A 118 12.55 -3.17 -15.68
C ASN A 118 12.73 -1.68 -15.33
N LYS A 119 11.72 -0.88 -15.62
CA LYS A 119 11.62 0.47 -15.08
C LYS A 119 11.19 0.38 -13.63
N VAL A 120 11.97 0.96 -12.71
CA VAL A 120 11.66 1.06 -11.28
C VAL A 120 11.67 2.53 -10.91
N ILE A 121 10.55 3.04 -10.41
CA ILE A 121 10.42 4.45 -10.00
C ILE A 121 9.73 4.59 -8.66
N MET A 122 10.11 5.61 -7.89
CA MET A 122 9.32 6.10 -6.79
C MET A 122 8.20 6.97 -7.36
N THR A 123 6.95 6.65 -7.04
CA THR A 123 5.79 7.40 -7.54
C THR A 123 5.47 8.59 -6.64
N GLU A 124 4.64 9.51 -7.14
CA GLU A 124 4.07 10.62 -6.36
C GLU A 124 2.69 10.29 -5.78
N ILE A 125 2.31 9.00 -5.73
CA ILE A 125 1.04 8.56 -5.17
C ILE A 125 1.02 8.87 -3.67
N SER A 126 0.04 9.67 -3.25
CA SER A 126 -0.25 9.92 -1.84
C SER A 126 -1.36 8.99 -1.36
N THR A 127 -1.14 8.32 -0.23
CA THR A 127 -2.07 7.34 0.32
C THR A 127 -2.78 7.90 1.54
N ILE A 128 -4.10 7.73 1.56
CA ILE A 128 -4.94 7.99 2.74
C ILE A 128 -5.58 6.67 3.15
N ALA A 129 -5.46 6.29 4.42
CA ALA A 129 -6.15 5.14 4.96
C ALA A 129 -7.47 5.58 5.61
N VAL A 130 -8.58 4.96 5.18
CA VAL A 130 -9.91 5.17 5.73
C VAL A 130 -10.25 3.96 6.59
N GLN A 131 -10.18 4.12 7.90
CA GLN A 131 -10.26 3.03 8.88
C GLN A 131 -11.51 3.11 9.73
N GLY A 132 -12.07 1.96 10.09
CA GLY A 132 -13.24 1.83 10.96
C GLY A 132 -14.43 1.13 10.31
N PRO A 133 -15.41 0.66 11.10
CA PRO A 133 -16.52 -0.19 10.64
C PRO A 133 -17.44 0.49 9.62
N LYS A 134 -17.42 1.80 9.53
CA LYS A 134 -18.25 2.58 8.59
C LYS A 134 -17.45 3.04 7.35
N SER A 135 -16.17 2.66 7.21
CA SER A 135 -15.28 3.13 6.13
C SER A 135 -15.81 2.78 4.73
N ALA A 136 -16.15 1.52 4.48
CA ALA A 136 -16.67 1.09 3.18
C ALA A 136 -18.00 1.76 2.84
N SER A 137 -18.88 1.99 3.84
CA SER A 137 -20.16 2.69 3.65
C SER A 137 -19.95 4.15 3.29
N LEU A 138 -19.01 4.81 3.96
CA LEU A 138 -18.65 6.21 3.69
C LEU A 138 -18.10 6.36 2.27
N LEU A 139 -17.11 5.54 1.91
CA LEU A 139 -16.48 5.59 0.59
C LEU A 139 -17.48 5.27 -0.53
N SER A 140 -18.37 4.28 -0.33
CA SER A 140 -19.44 3.97 -1.30
C SER A 140 -20.35 5.16 -1.54
N LYS A 141 -20.67 5.93 -0.49
CA LYS A 141 -21.51 7.12 -0.60
C LYS A 141 -20.79 8.29 -1.27
N ILE A 142 -19.51 8.52 -0.92
CA ILE A 142 -18.72 9.64 -1.50
C ILE A 142 -18.50 9.45 -2.99
N PHE A 143 -18.12 8.24 -3.39
CA PHE A 143 -17.74 7.95 -4.77
C PHE A 143 -18.89 7.45 -5.63
N ASN A 144 -20.07 7.24 -5.05
CA ASN A 144 -21.23 6.61 -5.71
C ASN A 144 -20.85 5.26 -6.35
N GLU A 145 -20.07 4.45 -5.64
CA GLU A 145 -19.48 3.20 -6.09
C GLU A 145 -19.67 2.08 -5.07
N ASP A 146 -19.82 0.86 -5.52
CA ASP A 146 -19.93 -0.30 -4.63
C ASP A 146 -18.57 -0.70 -4.06
N ILE A 147 -18.16 -0.02 -2.99
CA ILE A 147 -16.93 -0.32 -2.25
C ILE A 147 -17.18 -1.40 -1.19
N LYS A 148 -18.40 -1.53 -0.68
CA LYS A 148 -18.75 -2.53 0.34
C LYS A 148 -18.46 -3.95 -0.11
N ASN A 149 -18.75 -4.26 -1.37
CA ASN A 149 -18.56 -5.59 -1.96
C ASN A 149 -17.15 -5.81 -2.54
N LEU A 150 -16.26 -4.81 -2.45
CA LEU A 150 -14.85 -5.02 -2.80
C LEU A 150 -14.26 -6.09 -1.88
N LYS A 151 -13.72 -7.16 -2.47
CA LYS A 151 -13.12 -8.26 -1.72
C LYS A 151 -11.83 -7.83 -1.04
N PHE A 152 -11.53 -8.43 0.11
CA PHE A 152 -10.27 -8.19 0.81
C PHE A 152 -9.07 -8.52 -0.10
N PHE A 153 -8.02 -7.72 -0.05
CA PHE A 153 -6.87 -7.74 -0.96
C PHE A 153 -7.22 -7.60 -2.45
N ASN A 154 -8.34 -6.93 -2.75
CA ASN A 154 -8.63 -6.44 -4.09
C ASN A 154 -8.60 -4.91 -4.11
N PHE A 155 -8.48 -4.37 -5.32
CA PHE A 155 -8.55 -2.94 -5.57
C PHE A 155 -9.31 -2.64 -6.86
N LYS A 156 -9.69 -1.41 -7.03
CA LYS A 156 -10.23 -0.87 -8.28
C LYS A 156 -9.84 0.57 -8.48
N ASN A 157 -9.80 1.00 -9.73
CA ASN A 157 -9.70 2.40 -10.11
C ASN A 157 -11.09 2.96 -10.31
N ILE A 158 -11.31 4.17 -9.83
CA ILE A 158 -12.53 4.93 -10.03
C ILE A 158 -12.18 6.33 -10.53
N SER A 159 -13.06 6.90 -11.35
CA SER A 159 -12.96 8.30 -11.76
C SER A 159 -13.79 9.16 -10.81
N PHE A 160 -13.21 10.19 -10.26
CA PHE A 160 -13.88 11.13 -9.37
C PHE A 160 -13.35 12.55 -9.62
N ASN A 161 -14.22 13.48 -9.98
CA ASN A 161 -13.87 14.87 -10.31
C ASN A 161 -12.74 15.02 -11.34
N ASN A 162 -12.77 14.19 -12.40
CA ASN A 162 -11.75 14.08 -13.45
C ASN A 162 -10.39 13.49 -13.02
N ASP A 163 -10.25 13.06 -11.76
CA ASP A 163 -9.08 12.36 -11.27
C ASP A 163 -9.31 10.85 -11.22
N ASN A 164 -8.23 10.09 -11.35
CA ASN A 164 -8.24 8.65 -11.13
C ASN A 164 -7.85 8.35 -9.71
N ILE A 165 -8.75 7.72 -8.96
CA ILE A 165 -8.53 7.30 -7.58
C ILE A 165 -8.38 5.78 -7.53
N PHE A 166 -7.32 5.33 -6.89
CA PHE A 166 -7.05 3.92 -6.62
C PHE A 166 -7.58 3.56 -5.24
N ILE A 167 -8.57 2.67 -5.16
CA ILE A 167 -9.15 2.20 -3.89
C ILE A 167 -8.83 0.74 -3.69
N SER A 168 -8.20 0.42 -2.56
CA SER A 168 -7.91 -0.96 -2.16
C SER A 168 -8.55 -1.30 -0.81
N LYS A 169 -8.95 -2.56 -0.65
CA LYS A 169 -9.39 -3.10 0.63
C LYS A 169 -8.31 -3.99 1.22
N THR A 170 -7.32 -3.36 1.85
CA THR A 170 -6.14 -4.02 2.43
C THR A 170 -6.03 -3.87 3.94
N GLY A 171 -6.87 -3.07 4.54
CA GLY A 171 -7.08 -2.75 5.98
C GLY A 171 -5.96 -3.11 6.96
N PHE A 172 -5.35 -2.10 7.57
CA PHE A 172 -4.32 -2.28 8.60
C PHE A 172 -4.92 -2.62 9.97
N SER A 173 -5.96 -1.89 10.36
CA SER A 173 -6.56 -1.99 11.72
C SER A 173 -7.51 -3.17 11.90
N LYS A 174 -7.83 -3.92 10.86
CA LYS A 174 -8.89 -4.97 10.81
C LYS A 174 -10.29 -4.44 11.15
N GLN A 175 -10.52 -3.15 11.09
CA GLN A 175 -11.79 -2.48 11.37
C GLN A 175 -12.54 -2.04 10.11
N SER A 176 -12.17 -2.53 8.93
CA SER A 176 -12.79 -2.18 7.63
C SER A 176 -13.37 -3.41 6.94
#